data_6f2c5d29abb50ef72fa4d69873a35260
#
_entry.id   6f2c5d29abb50ef72fa4d69873a35260
#
_cell.length_a   1.000
_cell.length_b   1.000
_cell.length_c   1.000
_cell.angle_alpha   90.00
_cell.angle_beta   90.00
_cell.angle_gamma   90.00
#
_symmetry.space_group_name_H-M   'P 1'
#
loop_
_entity.id
_entity.type
_entity.pdbx_description
1 polymer ?
#
loop_
_entity_poly.entity_id
_entity_poly.type
_entity_poly.pdbx_seq_one_letter_code
_entity_poly.pdbx_strand_id
1 'polypeptide(L)'
;MTLKMQILVLSLVLVVLTLPALAATEMIPVAEGNKWTYDCYRSVVGAIMFKGRMMSSLNDLSFGSSVYEVMSVDDKANPPVFEYRESVDTTSSTGGSGNRSQIDIKFARTERGLEITSTNRSATASDEGDKQDYSPGLLYYLRDAAPGRQWDVGGMRDAKTEIPMKAKAVGKETVTVPAGTFKDCLKVVYYSDTMTGSADIWGKEFNVTSGRTRGVYWVADGVGVVKELEIAESEAETIGPDGKTPLRIESYSCDVRELKPGFIVKK
;
A
#
# COMPACT_ATOMS: atom_id res chain seq x y z
N MET A 1 -41.44 74.19 6.11
CA MET A 1 -40.85 73.51 4.98
C MET A 1 -40.13 72.28 5.53
N THR A 2 -40.84 71.14 5.57
CA THR A 2 -40.39 69.87 6.19
C THR A 2 -39.89 68.90 5.13
N LEU A 3 -38.57 68.67 5.13
CA LEU A 3 -37.91 67.74 4.21
C LEU A 3 -38.12 66.30 4.73
N LYS A 4 -38.95 65.53 4.04
CA LYS A 4 -39.12 64.08 4.30
C LYS A 4 -37.94 63.35 3.69
N MET A 5 -37.06 62.83 4.55
CA MET A 5 -35.96 61.92 4.19
C MET A 5 -36.57 60.49 4.05
N GLN A 6 -36.67 60.01 2.80
CA GLN A 6 -37.03 58.62 2.52
C GLN A 6 -35.80 57.75 2.71
N ILE A 7 -35.85 56.89 3.74
CA ILE A 7 -34.83 55.84 3.93
C ILE A 7 -35.18 54.70 3.01
N LEU A 8 -34.35 54.50 2.00
CA LEU A 8 -34.42 53.34 1.07
C LEU A 8 -33.77 52.16 1.79
N VAL A 9 -34.60 51.23 2.30
CA VAL A 9 -34.11 49.96 2.86
C VAL A 9 -33.77 49.04 1.69
N LEU A 10 -32.49 48.89 1.41
CA LEU A 10 -31.96 47.93 0.43
C LEU A 10 -31.95 46.54 1.09
N SER A 11 -32.98 45.73 0.82
CA SER A 11 -33.04 44.34 1.25
C SER A 11 -32.02 43.54 0.42
N LEU A 12 -30.85 43.29 1.01
CA LEU A 12 -29.84 42.38 0.45
C LEU A 12 -30.35 40.95 0.64
N VAL A 13 -30.99 40.38 -0.39
CA VAL A 13 -31.31 38.95 -0.43
C VAL A 13 -30.02 38.20 -0.62
N LEU A 14 -29.48 37.68 0.48
CA LEU A 14 -28.34 36.76 0.46
C LEU A 14 -28.84 35.42 -0.09
N VAL A 15 -28.74 35.23 -1.41
CA VAL A 15 -28.91 33.90 -2.06
C VAL A 15 -27.74 33.09 -1.64
N VAL A 16 -27.88 32.31 -0.58
CA VAL A 16 -26.94 31.23 -0.27
C VAL A 16 -27.12 30.17 -1.37
N LEU A 17 -26.31 30.25 -2.40
CA LEU A 17 -26.12 29.15 -3.33
C LEU A 17 -25.51 28.01 -2.52
N THR A 18 -26.35 27.14 -1.98
CA THR A 18 -25.93 25.80 -1.59
C THR A 18 -25.54 25.08 -2.87
N LEU A 19 -24.28 25.26 -3.28
CA LEU A 19 -23.66 24.31 -4.20
C LEU A 19 -23.87 22.94 -3.57
N PRO A 20 -24.53 21.98 -4.28
CA PRO A 20 -24.51 20.61 -3.80
C PRO A 20 -23.04 20.30 -3.59
N ALA A 21 -22.66 19.91 -2.38
CA ALA A 21 -21.36 19.34 -2.13
C ALA A 21 -21.28 18.19 -3.15
N LEU A 22 -20.52 18.40 -4.24
CA LEU A 22 -20.14 17.32 -5.13
C LEU A 22 -19.52 16.32 -4.17
N ALA A 23 -20.27 15.23 -3.92
CA ALA A 23 -19.76 14.13 -3.10
C ALA A 23 -18.40 13.82 -3.70
N ALA A 24 -17.35 14.06 -2.93
CA ALA A 24 -15.99 13.83 -3.40
C ALA A 24 -15.99 12.36 -3.83
N THR A 25 -15.82 12.13 -5.14
CA THR A 25 -15.80 10.78 -5.70
C THR A 25 -14.74 10.03 -4.93
N GLU A 26 -15.10 8.89 -4.36
CA GLU A 26 -14.13 8.11 -3.61
C GLU A 26 -13.07 7.62 -4.58
N MET A 27 -11.84 8.12 -4.44
CA MET A 27 -10.75 7.71 -5.32
C MET A 27 -10.49 6.20 -5.22
N ILE A 28 -10.70 5.61 -4.03
CA ILE A 28 -10.65 4.16 -3.81
C ILE A 28 -12.05 3.73 -3.38
N PRO A 29 -12.84 3.15 -4.30
CA PRO A 29 -14.22 2.75 -4.01
C PRO A 29 -14.25 1.53 -3.09
N VAL A 30 -15.11 1.59 -2.07
CA VAL A 30 -15.25 0.54 -1.06
C VAL A 30 -16.70 0.06 -1.04
N ALA A 31 -16.99 -1.00 -1.79
CA ALA A 31 -18.26 -1.70 -1.73
C ALA A 31 -18.01 -3.21 -1.76
N GLU A 32 -18.78 -3.96 -0.99
CA GLU A 32 -18.65 -5.42 -0.92
C GLU A 32 -18.73 -6.08 -2.30
N GLY A 33 -17.76 -6.93 -2.59
CA GLY A 33 -17.57 -7.60 -3.87
C GLY A 33 -16.90 -6.73 -4.94
N ASN A 34 -16.38 -5.52 -4.62
CA ASN A 34 -15.44 -4.85 -5.49
C ASN A 34 -14.19 -5.71 -5.61
N LYS A 35 -13.68 -5.81 -6.85
CA LYS A 35 -12.60 -6.75 -7.15
C LYS A 35 -11.67 -6.19 -8.22
N TRP A 36 -10.39 -6.24 -7.94
CA TRP A 36 -9.32 -5.85 -8.85
C TRP A 36 -8.38 -7.03 -9.05
N THR A 37 -8.05 -7.32 -10.30
CA THR A 37 -7.06 -8.34 -10.65
C THR A 37 -5.88 -7.64 -11.32
N TYR A 38 -4.67 -7.97 -10.87
CA TYR A 38 -3.44 -7.39 -11.39
C TYR A 38 -2.56 -8.48 -11.98
N ASP A 39 -1.84 -8.14 -13.06
CA ASP A 39 -0.62 -8.87 -13.42
C ASP A 39 0.48 -8.47 -12.43
N CYS A 40 1.19 -9.48 -11.91
CA CYS A 40 2.26 -9.30 -10.93
C CYS A 40 3.58 -9.77 -11.52
N TYR A 41 4.61 -8.94 -11.35
CA TYR A 41 5.99 -9.26 -11.68
C TYR A 41 6.83 -8.95 -10.45
N ARG A 42 7.62 -9.93 -10.02
CA ARG A 42 8.51 -9.79 -8.88
C ARG A 42 9.91 -10.27 -9.26
N SER A 43 10.90 -9.45 -8.95
CA SER A 43 12.31 -9.82 -9.01
C SER A 43 12.90 -9.76 -7.61
N VAL A 44 13.58 -10.82 -7.20
CA VAL A 44 14.34 -10.85 -5.94
C VAL A 44 15.77 -11.24 -6.24
N VAL A 45 16.70 -10.40 -5.84
CA VAL A 45 18.14 -10.69 -5.90
C VAL A 45 18.68 -10.63 -4.48
N GLY A 46 19.49 -11.64 -4.12
CA GLY A 46 20.09 -11.69 -2.80
C GLY A 46 21.48 -12.29 -2.85
N ALA A 47 22.30 -11.96 -1.88
CA ALA A 47 23.64 -12.52 -1.70
C ALA A 47 23.92 -12.84 -0.24
N ILE A 48 24.57 -13.97 0.00
CA ILE A 48 25.09 -14.34 1.31
C ILE A 48 26.58 -14.09 1.30
N MET A 49 27.02 -13.23 2.18
CA MET A 49 28.42 -12.79 2.28
C MET A 49 29.06 -13.30 3.58
N PHE A 50 30.22 -13.93 3.48
CA PHE A 50 31.02 -14.36 4.63
C PHE A 50 32.50 -14.10 4.36
N LYS A 51 33.17 -13.44 5.30
CA LYS A 51 34.58 -13.02 5.18
C LYS A 51 34.89 -12.26 3.87
N GLY A 52 33.96 -11.38 3.45
CA GLY A 52 34.09 -10.58 2.24
C GLY A 52 33.94 -11.37 0.93
N ARG A 53 33.49 -12.62 1.00
CA ARG A 53 33.26 -13.48 -0.18
C ARG A 53 31.77 -13.82 -0.28
N MET A 54 31.25 -13.82 -1.49
CA MET A 54 29.91 -14.32 -1.78
C MET A 54 29.92 -15.85 -1.67
N MET A 55 29.09 -16.37 -0.76
CA MET A 55 28.93 -17.80 -0.52
C MET A 55 27.81 -18.39 -1.35
N SER A 56 26.76 -17.62 -1.58
CA SER A 56 25.60 -17.99 -2.37
C SER A 56 24.90 -16.74 -2.89
N SER A 57 24.13 -16.89 -3.96
CA SER A 57 23.24 -15.85 -4.47
C SER A 57 21.87 -16.43 -4.74
N LEU A 58 20.85 -15.59 -4.60
CA LEU A 58 19.49 -15.81 -5.03
C LEU A 58 19.22 -14.87 -6.19
N ASN A 59 18.64 -15.38 -7.25
CA ASN A 59 18.08 -14.58 -8.33
C ASN A 59 16.79 -15.26 -8.75
N ASP A 60 15.66 -14.68 -8.37
CA ASP A 60 14.34 -15.20 -8.71
C ASP A 60 13.53 -14.12 -9.42
N LEU A 61 12.93 -14.51 -10.53
CA LEU A 61 11.95 -13.74 -11.25
C LEU A 61 10.64 -14.51 -11.21
N SER A 62 9.63 -13.94 -10.60
CA SER A 62 8.31 -14.53 -10.48
C SER A 62 7.29 -13.67 -11.21
N PHE A 63 6.29 -14.32 -11.79
CA PHE A 63 5.17 -13.65 -12.47
C PHE A 63 3.88 -14.41 -12.20
N GLY A 64 2.76 -13.68 -12.22
CA GLY A 64 1.46 -14.27 -11.93
C GLY A 64 0.38 -13.24 -11.77
N SER A 65 -0.53 -13.46 -10.84
CA SER A 65 -1.64 -12.56 -10.58
C SER A 65 -1.83 -12.29 -9.08
N SER A 66 -2.29 -11.08 -8.79
CA SER A 66 -2.82 -10.69 -7.49
C SER A 66 -4.28 -10.27 -7.66
N VAL A 67 -5.12 -10.71 -6.74
CA VAL A 67 -6.54 -10.38 -6.69
C VAL A 67 -6.83 -9.69 -5.37
N TYR A 68 -7.34 -8.45 -5.44
CA TYR A 68 -7.87 -7.71 -4.31
C TYR A 68 -9.40 -7.75 -4.35
N GLU A 69 -10.02 -8.13 -3.26
CA GLU A 69 -11.48 -8.20 -3.14
C GLU A 69 -11.95 -7.60 -1.83
N VAL A 70 -13.00 -6.76 -1.88
CA VAL A 70 -13.69 -6.27 -0.67
C VAL A 70 -14.62 -7.37 -0.18
N MET A 71 -14.26 -7.96 0.96
CA MET A 71 -14.96 -9.12 1.54
C MET A 71 -16.18 -8.71 2.36
N SER A 72 -16.07 -7.59 3.09
CA SER A 72 -17.13 -7.08 3.94
C SER A 72 -17.01 -5.58 4.15
N VAL A 73 -18.15 -4.92 4.41
CA VAL A 73 -18.24 -3.52 4.77
C VAL A 73 -19.17 -3.38 5.97
N ASP A 74 -18.70 -2.74 7.04
CA ASP A 74 -19.51 -2.35 8.21
C ASP A 74 -19.57 -0.83 8.31
N ASP A 75 -20.58 -0.26 7.66
CA ASP A 75 -20.84 1.19 7.67
C ASP A 75 -21.44 1.67 9.01
N LYS A 76 -21.87 0.76 9.90
CA LYS A 76 -22.40 1.08 11.22
C LYS A 76 -21.31 1.20 12.28
N ALA A 77 -20.14 0.66 12.04
CA ALA A 77 -18.97 0.86 12.88
C ALA A 77 -18.57 2.35 12.88
N ASN A 78 -17.99 2.81 13.98
CA ASN A 78 -17.47 4.18 14.09
C ASN A 78 -16.00 4.17 14.51
N PRO A 79 -15.06 4.44 13.58
CA PRO A 79 -15.26 4.73 12.15
C PRO A 79 -15.75 3.50 11.35
N PRO A 80 -16.35 3.68 10.15
CA PRO A 80 -16.67 2.58 9.24
C PRO A 80 -15.47 1.71 8.93
N VAL A 81 -15.68 0.39 8.88
CA VAL A 81 -14.63 -0.62 8.73
C VAL A 81 -14.94 -1.51 7.53
N PHE A 82 -13.92 -1.93 6.81
CA PHE A 82 -14.04 -2.89 5.73
C PHE A 82 -12.81 -3.79 5.63
N GLU A 83 -13.04 -4.97 5.09
CA GLU A 83 -12.01 -6.00 4.96
C GLU A 83 -11.70 -6.24 3.49
N TYR A 84 -10.43 -6.15 3.14
CA TYR A 84 -9.87 -6.57 1.86
C TYR A 84 -9.18 -7.89 2.02
N ARG A 85 -9.25 -8.70 0.98
CA ARG A 85 -8.41 -9.87 0.81
C ARG A 85 -7.56 -9.70 -0.44
N GLU A 86 -6.27 -9.78 -0.27
CA GLU A 86 -5.32 -9.98 -1.36
C GLU A 86 -4.98 -11.46 -1.46
N SER A 87 -5.14 -12.02 -2.65
CA SER A 87 -4.69 -13.38 -2.98
C SER A 87 -3.66 -13.30 -4.09
N VAL A 88 -2.46 -13.78 -3.83
CA VAL A 88 -1.33 -13.78 -4.78
C VAL A 88 -1.06 -15.22 -5.23
N ASP A 89 -0.94 -15.40 -6.55
CA ASP A 89 -0.53 -16.67 -7.17
C ASP A 89 0.55 -16.36 -8.21
N THR A 90 1.79 -16.73 -7.91
CA THR A 90 2.94 -16.48 -8.79
C THR A 90 3.73 -17.74 -9.02
N THR A 91 4.40 -17.81 -10.17
CA THR A 91 5.29 -18.90 -10.57
C THR A 91 6.70 -18.35 -10.75
N SER A 92 7.69 -19.03 -10.17
CA SER A 92 9.10 -18.68 -10.35
C SER A 92 9.61 -19.11 -11.74
N SER A 93 10.39 -18.24 -12.36
CA SER A 93 11.05 -18.54 -13.66
C SER A 93 12.10 -19.65 -13.56
N THR A 94 12.60 -19.95 -12.36
CA THR A 94 13.59 -21.01 -12.11
C THR A 94 12.97 -22.39 -11.97
N GLY A 95 11.63 -22.49 -12.16
CA GLY A 95 10.92 -23.78 -12.13
C GLY A 95 10.62 -24.29 -10.71
N GLY A 96 10.78 -23.44 -9.71
CA GLY A 96 10.33 -23.71 -8.34
C GLY A 96 8.80 -23.80 -8.24
N SER A 97 8.31 -24.32 -7.12
CA SER A 97 6.87 -24.29 -6.80
C SER A 97 6.38 -22.85 -6.77
N GLY A 98 5.22 -22.61 -7.38
CA GLY A 98 4.57 -21.30 -7.32
C GLY A 98 4.35 -20.85 -5.87
N ASN A 99 4.42 -19.55 -5.64
CA ASN A 99 4.12 -18.96 -4.35
C ASN A 99 2.64 -18.56 -4.32
N ARG A 100 1.91 -19.12 -3.36
CA ARG A 100 0.55 -18.70 -3.04
C ARG A 100 0.54 -18.08 -1.66
N SER A 101 0.00 -16.89 -1.56
CA SER A 101 -0.20 -16.21 -0.28
C SER A 101 -1.53 -15.48 -0.26
N GLN A 102 -2.06 -15.31 0.94
CA GLN A 102 -3.25 -14.54 1.19
C GLN A 102 -2.93 -13.52 2.27
N ILE A 103 -3.43 -12.30 2.10
CA ILE A 103 -3.34 -11.25 3.10
C ILE A 103 -4.74 -10.69 3.29
N ASP A 104 -5.26 -10.81 4.49
CA ASP A 104 -6.49 -10.12 4.90
C ASP A 104 -6.10 -8.78 5.53
N ILE A 105 -6.64 -7.70 5.01
CA ILE A 105 -6.32 -6.33 5.43
C ILE A 105 -7.60 -5.67 5.91
N LYS A 106 -7.60 -5.23 7.17
CA LYS A 106 -8.71 -4.48 7.74
C LYS A 106 -8.40 -2.98 7.66
N PHE A 107 -9.33 -2.25 7.06
CA PHE A 107 -9.27 -0.80 6.95
C PHE A 107 -10.34 -0.12 7.81
N ALA A 108 -10.02 1.08 8.28
CA ALA A 108 -10.99 2.02 8.83
C ALA A 108 -11.03 3.28 7.96
N ARG A 109 -12.25 3.79 7.71
CA ARG A 109 -12.45 5.07 7.04
C ARG A 109 -12.56 6.16 8.08
N THR A 110 -11.47 6.88 8.32
CA THR A 110 -11.38 7.95 9.29
C THR A 110 -11.56 9.33 8.65
N GLU A 111 -11.58 10.39 9.46
CA GLU A 111 -11.54 11.77 8.94
C GLU A 111 -10.25 12.06 8.17
N ARG A 112 -9.15 11.39 8.50
CA ARG A 112 -7.86 11.54 7.83
C ARG A 112 -7.82 10.85 6.47
N GLY A 113 -8.54 9.72 6.31
CA GLY A 113 -8.53 8.93 5.08
C GLY A 113 -8.74 7.44 5.34
N LEU A 114 -8.06 6.59 4.58
CA LEU A 114 -8.07 5.15 4.75
C LEU A 114 -6.88 4.71 5.60
N GLU A 115 -7.18 4.09 6.73
CA GLU A 115 -6.17 3.60 7.67
C GLU A 115 -6.21 2.07 7.76
N ILE A 116 -5.07 1.41 7.59
CA ILE A 116 -4.94 -0.03 7.86
C ILE A 116 -4.88 -0.21 9.38
N THR A 117 -5.81 -0.97 9.92
CA THR A 117 -5.89 -1.27 11.37
C THR A 117 -5.35 -2.63 11.73
N SER A 118 -5.40 -3.58 10.80
CA SER A 118 -4.71 -4.86 10.94
C SER A 118 -4.41 -5.50 9.60
N THR A 119 -3.41 -6.38 9.59
CA THR A 119 -3.12 -7.31 8.50
C THR A 119 -3.01 -8.72 9.07
N ASN A 120 -3.40 -9.72 8.28
CA ASN A 120 -3.18 -11.13 8.62
C ASN A 120 -2.67 -11.83 7.36
N ARG A 121 -1.41 -12.27 7.39
CA ARG A 121 -0.77 -12.94 6.27
C ARG A 121 -0.75 -14.46 6.50
N SER A 122 -1.23 -15.22 5.56
CA SER A 122 -1.21 -16.68 5.57
C SER A 122 -0.64 -17.24 4.27
N ALA A 123 0.01 -18.38 4.34
CA ALA A 123 0.47 -19.12 3.16
C ALA A 123 -0.70 -19.83 2.47
N THR A 124 -1.71 -20.23 3.24
CA THR A 124 -2.95 -20.86 2.74
C THR A 124 -4.15 -20.34 3.54
N ALA A 125 -5.35 -20.50 2.99
CA ALA A 125 -6.60 -20.10 3.66
C ALA A 125 -6.87 -20.86 4.99
N SER A 126 -6.16 -21.95 5.25
CA SER A 126 -6.32 -22.78 6.45
C SER A 126 -5.30 -22.48 7.56
N ASP A 127 -4.30 -21.65 7.29
CA ASP A 127 -3.29 -21.27 8.27
C ASP A 127 -3.81 -20.14 9.17
N GLU A 128 -3.44 -20.15 10.46
CA GLU A 128 -3.79 -19.06 11.39
C GLU A 128 -3.21 -17.71 10.94
N GLY A 129 -2.16 -17.74 10.15
CA GLY A 129 -1.49 -16.57 9.64
C GLY A 129 -0.67 -15.79 10.68
N ASP A 130 0.05 -14.79 10.20
CA ASP A 130 0.76 -13.81 11.04
C ASP A 130 -0.06 -12.52 11.09
N LYS A 131 -0.72 -12.32 12.23
CA LYS A 131 -1.58 -11.15 12.45
C LYS A 131 -0.81 -10.01 13.07
N GLN A 132 -0.90 -8.84 12.45
CA GLN A 132 -0.38 -7.59 12.96
C GLN A 132 -1.51 -6.58 13.15
N ASP A 133 -1.65 -6.04 14.37
CA ASP A 133 -2.58 -4.95 14.67
C ASP A 133 -1.81 -3.63 14.76
N TYR A 134 -2.39 -2.56 14.24
CA TYR A 134 -1.79 -1.22 14.21
C TYR A 134 -2.61 -0.24 15.06
N SER A 135 -1.95 0.39 16.03
CA SER A 135 -2.53 1.44 16.87
C SER A 135 -1.49 2.53 17.14
N PRO A 136 -1.62 3.73 16.57
CA PRO A 136 -2.67 4.13 15.61
C PRO A 136 -2.58 3.36 14.30
N GLY A 137 -3.68 3.37 13.51
CA GLY A 137 -3.72 2.76 12.18
C GLY A 137 -2.72 3.40 11.22
N LEU A 138 -2.27 2.63 10.23
CA LEU A 138 -1.39 3.12 9.17
C LEU A 138 -2.21 3.92 8.15
N LEU A 139 -1.91 5.21 7.97
CA LEU A 139 -2.62 6.06 7.01
C LEU A 139 -2.19 5.72 5.57
N TYR A 140 -2.84 4.70 5.01
CA TYR A 140 -2.56 4.22 3.66
C TYR A 140 -2.86 5.26 2.59
N TYR A 141 -4.01 5.94 2.70
CA TYR A 141 -4.45 6.96 1.74
C TYR A 141 -5.05 8.18 2.44
N LEU A 142 -4.50 9.36 2.17
CA LEU A 142 -4.98 10.63 2.74
C LEU A 142 -6.25 11.07 2.01
N ARG A 143 -7.34 11.42 2.73
CA ARG A 143 -8.65 11.78 2.15
C ARG A 143 -8.59 12.92 1.13
N ASP A 144 -7.81 13.95 1.43
CA ASP A 144 -7.61 15.14 0.59
C ASP A 144 -6.26 15.10 -0.13
N ALA A 145 -5.80 13.90 -0.48
CA ALA A 145 -4.54 13.73 -1.21
C ALA A 145 -4.58 14.51 -2.53
N ALA A 146 -3.68 15.47 -2.65
CA ALA A 146 -3.52 16.32 -3.83
C ALA A 146 -2.03 16.54 -4.09
N PRO A 147 -1.63 16.89 -5.32
CA PRO A 147 -0.24 17.15 -5.65
C PRO A 147 0.44 18.10 -4.64
N GLY A 148 1.59 17.66 -4.11
CA GLY A 148 2.34 18.39 -3.08
C GLY A 148 2.03 17.95 -1.63
N ARG A 149 0.89 17.32 -1.35
CA ARG A 149 0.56 16.81 -0.01
C ARG A 149 1.47 15.66 0.38
N GLN A 150 1.89 15.69 1.64
CA GLN A 150 2.76 14.69 2.24
C GLN A 150 2.18 14.26 3.60
N TRP A 151 2.35 12.98 3.97
CA TRP A 151 1.85 12.46 5.24
C TRP A 151 2.74 11.34 5.78
N ASP A 152 2.66 11.15 7.10
CA ASP A 152 3.22 9.98 7.76
C ASP A 152 2.20 8.83 7.64
N VAL A 153 2.63 7.72 7.07
CA VAL A 153 1.82 6.49 6.99
C VAL A 153 1.77 5.80 8.35
N GLY A 154 2.90 5.75 9.04
CA GLY A 154 3.10 5.05 10.30
C GLY A 154 4.19 3.99 10.21
N GLY A 155 4.38 3.23 11.28
CA GLY A 155 5.35 2.13 11.33
C GLY A 155 4.71 0.83 10.85
N MET A 156 4.98 0.42 9.60
CA MET A 156 4.61 -0.90 9.12
C MET A 156 5.46 -1.96 9.83
N ARG A 157 4.84 -3.08 10.21
CA ARG A 157 5.53 -4.20 10.84
C ARG A 157 5.44 -5.43 9.97
N ASP A 158 6.55 -6.16 9.90
CA ASP A 158 6.62 -7.49 9.31
C ASP A 158 7.38 -8.37 10.29
N ALA A 159 6.68 -9.27 10.96
CA ALA A 159 7.19 -10.07 12.08
C ALA A 159 7.93 -9.21 13.13
N LYS A 160 9.26 -9.27 13.16
CA LYS A 160 10.12 -8.54 14.10
C LYS A 160 10.73 -7.28 13.49
N THR A 161 10.38 -6.94 12.27
CA THR A 161 10.92 -5.78 11.54
C THR A 161 9.93 -4.62 11.58
N GLU A 162 10.42 -3.40 11.79
CA GLU A 162 9.64 -2.17 11.75
C GLU A 162 10.18 -1.23 10.67
N ILE A 163 9.26 -0.69 9.86
CA ILE A 163 9.54 0.16 8.70
C ILE A 163 8.69 1.43 8.83
N PRO A 164 9.26 2.57 9.30
CA PRO A 164 8.53 3.84 9.39
C PRO A 164 8.30 4.40 7.98
N MET A 165 7.04 4.47 7.54
CA MET A 165 6.66 4.84 6.18
C MET A 165 6.16 6.27 6.10
N LYS A 166 6.51 6.96 5.02
CA LYS A 166 5.99 8.27 4.62
C LYS A 166 5.43 8.18 3.21
N ALA A 167 4.48 9.05 2.88
CA ALA A 167 3.91 9.14 1.54
C ALA A 167 3.79 10.59 1.08
N LYS A 168 3.80 10.78 -0.25
CA LYS A 168 3.64 12.06 -0.91
C LYS A 168 2.88 11.90 -2.21
N ALA A 169 1.81 12.68 -2.38
CA ALA A 169 1.18 12.87 -3.68
C ALA A 169 2.04 13.83 -4.52
N VAL A 170 2.59 13.36 -5.64
CA VAL A 170 3.57 14.12 -6.43
C VAL A 170 2.97 14.81 -7.64
N GLY A 171 1.88 14.29 -8.20
CA GLY A 171 1.25 14.87 -9.40
C GLY A 171 0.12 14.01 -9.92
N LYS A 172 -0.40 14.40 -11.08
CA LYS A 172 -1.35 13.60 -11.85
C LYS A 172 -0.74 13.28 -13.21
N GLU A 173 -0.94 12.05 -13.68
CA GLU A 173 -0.47 11.63 -15.00
C GLU A 173 -1.41 10.60 -15.64
N THR A 174 -1.28 10.42 -16.94
CA THR A 174 -2.00 9.38 -17.68
C THR A 174 -1.24 8.07 -17.56
N VAL A 175 -1.91 7.00 -17.16
CA VAL A 175 -1.32 5.66 -16.96
C VAL A 175 -1.99 4.67 -17.90
N THR A 176 -1.19 3.91 -18.64
CA THR A 176 -1.66 2.81 -19.48
C THR A 176 -1.22 1.48 -18.85
N VAL A 177 -2.18 0.58 -18.65
CA VAL A 177 -2.02 -0.77 -18.11
C VAL A 177 -2.88 -1.73 -18.95
N PRO A 178 -2.78 -3.06 -18.76
CA PRO A 178 -3.60 -4.02 -19.51
C PRO A 178 -5.11 -3.72 -19.48
N ALA A 179 -5.64 -3.15 -18.38
CA ALA A 179 -7.04 -2.76 -18.27
C ALA A 179 -7.44 -1.56 -19.15
N GLY A 180 -6.48 -0.80 -19.68
CA GLY A 180 -6.72 0.37 -20.52
C GLY A 180 -5.90 1.59 -20.11
N THR A 181 -6.33 2.76 -20.58
CA THR A 181 -5.66 4.04 -20.29
C THR A 181 -6.52 4.87 -19.35
N PHE A 182 -5.96 5.23 -18.22
CA PHE A 182 -6.58 6.04 -17.16
C PHE A 182 -5.92 7.42 -17.14
N LYS A 183 -6.75 8.47 -17.28
CA LYS A 183 -6.28 9.87 -17.25
C LYS A 183 -6.32 10.41 -15.84
N ASP A 184 -5.47 11.41 -15.58
CA ASP A 184 -5.46 12.16 -14.31
C ASP A 184 -5.30 11.27 -13.06
N CYS A 185 -4.62 10.13 -13.17
CA CYS A 185 -4.31 9.27 -12.04
C CYS A 185 -3.41 10.04 -11.06
N LEU A 186 -3.82 10.09 -9.79
CA LEU A 186 -2.98 10.65 -8.74
C LEU A 186 -1.79 9.71 -8.48
N LYS A 187 -0.59 10.23 -8.66
CA LYS A 187 0.65 9.52 -8.37
C LYS A 187 1.05 9.76 -6.93
N VAL A 188 1.18 8.70 -6.17
CA VAL A 188 1.64 8.74 -4.78
C VAL A 188 2.93 7.94 -4.66
N VAL A 189 3.95 8.58 -4.09
CA VAL A 189 5.21 7.94 -3.73
C VAL A 189 5.18 7.67 -2.23
N TYR A 190 5.48 6.44 -1.82
CA TYR A 190 5.70 6.08 -0.43
C TYR A 190 7.14 5.59 -0.24
N TYR A 191 7.69 5.82 0.95
CA TYR A 191 9.09 5.51 1.18
C TYR A 191 9.42 5.37 2.67
N SER A 192 10.46 4.58 2.92
CA SER A 192 11.21 4.56 4.17
C SER A 192 12.70 4.53 3.85
N ASP A 193 13.46 5.30 4.59
CA ASP A 193 14.94 5.31 4.49
C ASP A 193 15.56 4.46 5.60
N THR A 194 14.75 3.85 6.47
CA THR A 194 15.20 3.01 7.59
C THR A 194 14.33 1.78 7.75
N MET A 195 14.95 0.70 8.15
CA MET A 195 14.31 -0.54 8.55
C MET A 195 15.08 -1.05 9.78
N THR A 196 14.36 -1.44 10.82
CA THR A 196 14.98 -1.90 12.09
C THR A 196 14.34 -3.21 12.53
N GLY A 197 15.07 -3.96 13.39
CA GLY A 197 14.59 -5.21 13.94
C GLY A 197 15.40 -6.42 13.50
N SER A 198 14.74 -7.58 13.39
CA SER A 198 15.39 -8.82 12.99
C SER A 198 14.49 -9.66 12.11
N ALA A 199 15.10 -10.60 11.39
CA ALA A 199 14.40 -11.59 10.56
C ALA A 199 14.90 -13.00 10.87
N ASP A 200 14.00 -13.98 10.93
CA ASP A 200 14.36 -15.38 11.05
C ASP A 200 14.60 -15.97 9.66
N ILE A 201 15.85 -16.29 9.35
CA ILE A 201 16.25 -16.83 8.06
C ILE A 201 16.94 -18.18 8.31
N TRP A 202 16.37 -19.27 7.78
CA TRP A 202 16.82 -20.66 7.97
C TRP A 202 16.99 -21.07 9.45
N GLY A 203 16.06 -20.60 10.31
CA GLY A 203 16.09 -20.88 11.73
C GLY A 203 17.17 -20.16 12.52
N LYS A 204 17.75 -19.10 11.93
CA LYS A 204 18.68 -18.17 12.60
C LYS A 204 18.13 -16.76 12.57
N GLU A 205 18.29 -16.05 13.66
CA GLU A 205 17.96 -14.65 13.76
C GLU A 205 19.07 -13.79 13.12
N PHE A 206 18.69 -12.92 12.21
CA PHE A 206 19.54 -11.93 11.56
C PHE A 206 19.05 -10.54 11.97
N ASN A 207 19.96 -9.72 12.50
CA ASN A 207 19.66 -8.32 12.81
C ASN A 207 19.73 -7.48 11.54
N VAL A 208 18.70 -6.68 11.28
CA VAL A 208 18.67 -5.74 10.16
C VAL A 208 19.66 -4.62 10.46
N THR A 209 20.65 -4.44 9.61
CA THR A 209 21.69 -3.41 9.74
C THR A 209 21.42 -2.19 8.88
N SER A 210 20.73 -2.39 7.75
CA SER A 210 20.24 -1.31 6.90
C SER A 210 19.02 -1.80 6.11
N GLY A 211 18.16 -0.86 5.71
CA GLY A 211 17.06 -1.16 4.82
C GLY A 211 16.34 0.10 4.39
N ARG A 212 15.82 0.07 3.17
CA ARG A 212 14.99 1.12 2.61
C ARG A 212 13.92 0.53 1.69
N THR A 213 12.79 1.20 1.65
CA THR A 213 11.69 0.87 0.74
C THR A 213 11.24 2.12 0.02
N ARG A 214 10.95 1.98 -1.26
CA ARG A 214 10.38 3.04 -2.09
C ARG A 214 9.34 2.42 -3.01
N GLY A 215 8.15 3.01 -3.02
CA GLY A 215 7.12 2.58 -3.92
C GLY A 215 6.38 3.75 -4.53
N VAL A 216 5.65 3.44 -5.59
CA VAL A 216 4.78 4.38 -6.31
C VAL A 216 3.51 3.66 -6.64
N TYR A 217 2.37 4.25 -6.33
CA TYR A 217 1.10 3.78 -6.84
C TYR A 217 0.33 4.91 -7.52
N TRP A 218 -0.50 4.53 -8.49
CA TRP A 218 -1.33 5.44 -9.27
C TRP A 218 -2.80 5.12 -9.02
N VAL A 219 -3.53 6.12 -8.56
CA VAL A 219 -4.95 6.01 -8.21
C VAL A 219 -5.78 6.72 -9.27
N ALA A 220 -6.65 5.98 -9.94
CA ALA A 220 -7.67 6.53 -10.83
C ALA A 220 -8.97 6.78 -10.05
N ASP A 221 -9.57 7.95 -10.24
CA ASP A 221 -10.79 8.34 -9.56
C ASP A 221 -11.94 7.34 -9.84
N GLY A 222 -12.61 6.89 -8.78
CA GLY A 222 -13.70 5.92 -8.85
C GLY A 222 -13.28 4.50 -9.29
N VAL A 223 -11.99 4.23 -9.48
CA VAL A 223 -11.45 2.91 -9.83
C VAL A 223 -10.56 2.35 -8.72
N GLY A 224 -9.73 3.18 -8.11
CA GLY A 224 -8.72 2.77 -7.15
C GLY A 224 -7.32 2.69 -7.75
N VAL A 225 -6.45 1.86 -7.19
CA VAL A 225 -5.07 1.69 -7.64
C VAL A 225 -5.08 0.96 -8.99
N VAL A 226 -4.47 1.56 -10.02
CA VAL A 226 -4.38 0.97 -11.37
C VAL A 226 -2.98 0.42 -11.67
N LYS A 227 -1.97 0.94 -11.00
CA LYS A 227 -0.58 0.47 -11.12
C LYS A 227 0.14 0.70 -9.80
N GLU A 228 1.04 -0.22 -9.46
CA GLU A 228 1.96 -0.11 -8.34
C GLU A 228 3.35 -0.61 -8.74
N LEU A 229 4.37 0.02 -8.20
CA LEU A 229 5.76 -0.41 -8.26
C LEU A 229 6.38 -0.22 -6.88
N GLU A 230 7.02 -1.25 -6.36
CA GLU A 230 7.76 -1.21 -5.09
C GLU A 230 9.18 -1.74 -5.29
N ILE A 231 10.13 -1.09 -4.64
CA ILE A 231 11.52 -1.51 -4.54
C ILE A 231 11.89 -1.53 -3.07
N ALA A 232 12.44 -2.65 -2.60
CA ALA A 232 12.98 -2.77 -1.26
C ALA A 232 14.41 -3.30 -1.31
N GLU A 233 15.25 -2.74 -0.44
CA GLU A 233 16.64 -3.15 -0.24
C GLU A 233 16.86 -3.36 1.25
N SER A 234 17.58 -4.41 1.63
CA SER A 234 17.94 -4.64 3.02
C SER A 234 19.25 -5.38 3.16
N GLU A 235 19.93 -5.09 4.26
CA GLU A 235 21.06 -5.86 4.75
C GLU A 235 20.74 -6.36 6.16
N ALA A 236 21.09 -7.60 6.42
CA ALA A 236 20.94 -8.18 7.73
C ALA A 236 22.16 -9.06 8.06
N GLU A 237 22.53 -9.17 9.33
CA GLU A 237 23.67 -9.94 9.74
C GLU A 237 23.41 -10.78 11.00
N THR A 238 24.11 -11.89 11.08
CA THR A 238 24.20 -12.75 12.26
C THR A 238 25.63 -13.23 12.47
N ILE A 239 25.89 -13.91 13.58
CA ILE A 239 27.20 -14.53 13.81
C ILE A 239 27.34 -15.74 12.88
N GLY A 240 28.41 -15.75 12.09
CA GLY A 240 28.72 -16.81 11.15
C GLY A 240 29.14 -18.13 11.82
N PRO A 241 29.39 -19.16 11.01
CA PRO A 241 29.67 -20.51 11.53
C PRO A 241 30.98 -20.62 12.33
N ASP A 242 31.89 -19.66 12.22
CA ASP A 242 33.13 -19.64 13.01
C ASP A 242 32.94 -18.97 14.40
N GLY A 243 31.74 -18.57 14.74
CA GLY A 243 31.39 -17.95 16.02
C GLY A 243 31.95 -16.54 16.25
N LYS A 244 32.53 -15.90 15.23
CA LYS A 244 33.22 -14.60 15.35
C LYS A 244 32.93 -13.65 14.21
N THR A 245 32.94 -14.12 12.97
CA THR A 245 32.81 -13.28 11.77
C THR A 245 31.34 -13.13 11.40
N PRO A 246 30.87 -11.92 11.08
CA PRO A 246 29.48 -11.74 10.61
C PRO A 246 29.22 -12.51 9.33
N LEU A 247 28.07 -13.19 9.29
CA LEU A 247 27.42 -13.70 8.10
C LEU A 247 26.37 -12.66 7.70
N ARG A 248 26.53 -12.04 6.53
CA ARG A 248 25.64 -10.97 6.04
C ARG A 248 24.77 -11.49 4.91
N ILE A 249 23.54 -11.01 4.89
CA ILE A 249 22.62 -11.19 3.78
C ILE A 249 22.30 -9.80 3.22
N GLU A 250 22.45 -9.66 1.92
CA GLU A 250 22.03 -8.49 1.16
C GLU A 250 20.85 -8.93 0.28
N SER A 251 19.78 -8.14 0.25
CA SER A 251 18.61 -8.42 -0.59
C SER A 251 18.10 -7.18 -1.29
N TYR A 252 17.60 -7.37 -2.49
CA TYR A 252 16.93 -6.39 -3.31
C TYR A 252 15.67 -7.04 -3.89
N SER A 253 14.54 -6.36 -3.81
CA SER A 253 13.32 -6.78 -4.48
C SER A 253 12.71 -5.65 -5.29
N CYS A 254 12.06 -6.02 -6.39
CA CYS A 254 11.25 -5.12 -7.20
C CYS A 254 9.94 -5.83 -7.53
N ASP A 255 8.84 -5.23 -7.11
CA ASP A 255 7.48 -5.72 -7.36
C ASP A 255 6.74 -4.73 -8.26
N VAL A 256 6.05 -5.22 -9.29
CA VAL A 256 5.21 -4.43 -10.18
C VAL A 256 3.84 -5.08 -10.26
N ARG A 257 2.78 -4.27 -10.13
CA ARG A 257 1.38 -4.69 -10.31
C ARG A 257 0.70 -3.78 -11.31
N GLU A 258 0.00 -4.36 -12.29
CA GLU A 258 -0.72 -3.63 -13.33
C GLU A 258 -2.14 -4.18 -13.46
N LEU A 259 -3.13 -3.28 -13.37
CA LEU A 259 -4.55 -3.65 -13.41
C LEU A 259 -4.92 -4.32 -14.72
N LYS A 260 -5.62 -5.47 -14.62
CA LYS A 260 -6.13 -6.26 -15.74
C LYS A 260 -7.55 -5.87 -16.12
N PRO A 261 -7.98 -6.15 -17.37
CA PRO A 261 -9.39 -6.09 -17.74
C PRO A 261 -10.27 -6.99 -16.87
N GLY A 262 -11.54 -6.60 -16.70
CA GLY A 262 -12.53 -7.39 -15.96
C GLY A 262 -12.55 -7.10 -14.45
N PHE A 263 -11.94 -6.03 -13.98
CA PHE A 263 -12.16 -5.54 -12.62
C PHE A 263 -13.62 -5.14 -12.39
N ILE A 264 -14.10 -5.32 -11.15
CA ILE A 264 -15.49 -5.05 -10.74
C ILE A 264 -15.45 -3.92 -9.72
N VAL A 265 -16.09 -2.80 -10.04
CA VAL A 265 -16.26 -1.67 -9.13
C VAL A 265 -17.74 -1.32 -9.09
N LYS A 266 -18.35 -1.54 -7.94
CA LYS A 266 -19.72 -1.12 -7.60
C LYS A 266 -19.65 0.29 -6.99
N LYS A 267 -20.67 1.09 -7.24
CA LYS A 267 -20.83 2.42 -6.65
C LYS A 267 -21.72 2.35 -5.43
#